data_24d70f3767f77db6dade5971bf5d6286
#
_entry.id   24d70f3767f77db6dade5971bf5d6286
#
_cell.length_a   1.000
_cell.length_b   1.000
_cell.length_c   1.000
_cell.angle_alpha   90.00
_cell.angle_beta   90.00
_cell.angle_gamma   90.00
#
_symmetry.space_group_name_H-M   'P 1'
#
loop_
_entity.id
_entity.type
_entity.pdbx_description
1 polymer ?
#
loop_
_entity_poly.entity_id
_entity_poly.type
_entity_poly.pdbx_seq_one_letter_code
_entity_poly.pdbx_strand_id
1 'polypeptide(L)'
;MSNFMDDENMQTLLQDLGDEAKDDEVVLNTALVQYPDDARLHFLKGSTYAGSGRLIEAHAALTRAVDLSPDFHIARFQLGFFQLTSGESDNALKTWARLDGLPKDNYLRVFVIGLRHLIRDELEECLAELQRGMSLNEDNLPLNNDMQLIITQITPLIEAQANEKESKPAGDDGKQSTPDEASLTSILLQQSNQTSH
;
A
#
# COMPACT_ATOMS: atom_id res chain seq x y z
N MET A 1 13.22 -32.06 -1.38
CA MET A 1 13.59 -30.92 -2.24
C MET A 1 13.00 -29.68 -1.60
N SER A 2 13.73 -28.57 -1.54
CA SER A 2 13.20 -27.34 -0.97
C SER A 2 12.01 -26.85 -1.81
N ASN A 3 10.86 -26.54 -1.16
CA ASN A 3 9.68 -25.98 -1.83
C ASN A 3 9.86 -24.49 -2.15
N PHE A 4 11.02 -23.91 -1.80
CA PHE A 4 11.31 -22.50 -1.96
C PHE A 4 12.52 -22.32 -2.87
N MET A 5 12.48 -21.28 -3.69
CA MET A 5 13.59 -20.84 -4.51
C MET A 5 14.74 -20.37 -3.62
N ASP A 6 15.97 -20.77 -3.93
CA ASP A 6 17.15 -20.27 -3.25
C ASP A 6 17.44 -18.79 -3.59
N ASP A 7 18.32 -18.17 -2.81
CA ASP A 7 18.58 -16.75 -2.94
C ASP A 7 19.29 -16.37 -4.26
N GLU A 8 20.15 -17.25 -4.81
CA GLU A 8 20.84 -17.01 -6.08
C GLU A 8 19.85 -17.00 -7.26
N ASN A 9 18.95 -17.98 -7.30
CA ASN A 9 17.88 -18.03 -8.30
C ASN A 9 16.90 -16.87 -8.12
N MET A 10 16.61 -16.44 -6.88
CA MET A 10 15.76 -15.29 -6.62
C MET A 10 16.41 -13.98 -7.13
N GLN A 11 17.72 -13.79 -6.93
CA GLN A 11 18.43 -12.63 -7.48
C GLN A 11 18.39 -12.60 -9.01
N THR A 12 18.59 -13.76 -9.65
CA THR A 12 18.49 -13.88 -11.11
C THR A 12 17.08 -13.52 -11.59
N LEU A 13 16.05 -14.03 -10.93
CA LEU A 13 14.66 -13.70 -11.24
C LEU A 13 14.37 -12.21 -11.09
N LEU A 14 14.85 -11.56 -10.03
CA LEU A 14 14.68 -10.11 -9.84
C LEU A 14 15.38 -9.28 -10.93
N GLN A 15 16.54 -9.73 -11.44
CA GLN A 15 17.19 -9.12 -12.60
C GLN A 15 16.37 -9.28 -13.87
N ASP A 16 15.77 -10.47 -14.06
CA ASP A 16 14.91 -10.76 -15.19
C ASP A 16 13.63 -9.90 -15.21
N LEU A 17 13.03 -9.63 -14.03
CA LEU A 17 11.89 -8.73 -13.87
C LEU A 17 12.23 -7.24 -14.10
N GLY A 18 13.50 -6.86 -14.09
CA GLY A 18 13.96 -5.51 -14.44
C GLY A 18 14.37 -5.36 -15.91
N ASP A 19 14.31 -6.42 -16.70
CA ASP A 19 14.73 -6.43 -18.10
C ASP A 19 13.52 -6.17 -19.03
N GLU A 20 13.47 -4.99 -19.64
CA GLU A 20 12.39 -4.58 -20.58
C GLU A 20 12.22 -5.54 -21.77
N ALA A 21 13.22 -6.40 -22.06
CA ALA A 21 13.12 -7.40 -23.13
C ALA A 21 12.35 -8.66 -22.70
N LYS A 22 12.02 -8.82 -21.42
CA LYS A 22 11.34 -9.99 -20.84
C LYS A 22 9.93 -9.64 -20.42
N ASP A 23 9.05 -10.63 -20.51
CA ASP A 23 7.69 -10.55 -20.02
C ASP A 23 7.68 -11.04 -18.55
N ASP A 24 7.43 -10.12 -17.63
CA ASP A 24 7.40 -10.40 -16.19
C ASP A 24 6.43 -11.53 -15.84
N GLU A 25 5.27 -11.58 -16.49
CA GLU A 25 4.28 -12.64 -16.24
C GLU A 25 4.80 -14.01 -16.65
N VAL A 26 5.49 -14.11 -17.78
CA VAL A 26 6.11 -15.35 -18.24
C VAL A 26 7.22 -15.79 -17.30
N VAL A 27 8.07 -14.86 -16.87
CA VAL A 27 9.15 -15.10 -15.90
C VAL A 27 8.60 -15.65 -14.59
N LEU A 28 7.61 -14.97 -14.00
CA LEU A 28 6.99 -15.37 -12.73
C LEU A 28 6.21 -16.67 -12.82
N ASN A 29 5.46 -16.88 -13.91
CA ASN A 29 4.74 -18.13 -14.10
C ASN A 29 5.68 -19.31 -14.25
N THR A 30 6.81 -19.15 -14.94
CA THR A 30 7.84 -20.20 -15.07
C THR A 30 8.43 -20.58 -13.72
N ALA A 31 8.74 -19.57 -12.88
CA ALA A 31 9.24 -19.79 -11.53
C ALA A 31 8.20 -20.49 -10.63
N LEU A 32 6.93 -20.10 -10.72
CA LEU A 32 5.83 -20.68 -9.96
C LEU A 32 5.49 -22.13 -10.34
N VAL A 33 5.82 -22.56 -11.55
CA VAL A 33 5.71 -23.98 -11.93
C VAL A 33 6.70 -24.83 -11.11
N GLN A 34 7.88 -24.30 -10.81
CA GLN A 34 8.90 -25.01 -10.03
C GLN A 34 8.72 -24.84 -8.52
N TYR A 35 8.27 -23.65 -8.08
CA TYR A 35 8.13 -23.25 -6.68
C TYR A 35 6.72 -22.72 -6.38
N PRO A 36 5.68 -23.56 -6.47
CA PRO A 36 4.27 -23.10 -6.40
C PRO A 36 3.85 -22.53 -5.03
N ASP A 37 4.59 -22.88 -3.98
CA ASP A 37 4.29 -22.45 -2.60
C ASP A 37 5.31 -21.41 -2.07
N ASP A 38 6.14 -20.81 -2.94
CA ASP A 38 7.01 -19.71 -2.53
C ASP A 38 6.23 -18.39 -2.46
N ALA A 39 5.97 -17.91 -1.23
CA ALA A 39 5.23 -16.69 -0.97
C ALA A 39 5.82 -15.44 -1.65
N ARG A 40 7.16 -15.41 -1.84
CA ARG A 40 7.86 -14.29 -2.48
C ARG A 40 7.48 -14.16 -3.94
N LEU A 41 7.33 -15.28 -4.65
CA LEU A 41 6.92 -15.30 -6.05
C LEU A 41 5.48 -14.82 -6.22
N HIS A 42 4.58 -15.24 -5.34
CA HIS A 42 3.20 -14.75 -5.33
C HIS A 42 3.12 -13.26 -5.00
N PHE A 43 3.94 -12.78 -4.09
CA PHE A 43 4.06 -11.36 -3.78
C PHE A 43 4.53 -10.54 -4.99
N LEU A 44 5.61 -10.96 -5.65
CA LEU A 44 6.12 -10.30 -6.87
C LEU A 44 5.06 -10.28 -7.97
N LYS A 45 4.40 -11.42 -8.19
CA LYS A 45 3.31 -11.52 -9.17
C LYS A 45 2.14 -10.57 -8.85
N GLY A 46 1.76 -10.47 -7.58
CA GLY A 46 0.73 -9.55 -7.13
C GLY A 46 1.11 -8.09 -7.36
N SER A 47 2.36 -7.73 -7.08
CA SER A 47 2.90 -6.38 -7.32
C SER A 47 2.93 -6.04 -8.81
N THR A 48 3.38 -6.96 -9.67
CA THR A 48 3.35 -6.79 -11.14
C THR A 48 1.92 -6.60 -11.66
N TYR A 49 0.97 -7.40 -11.18
CA TYR A 49 -0.43 -7.24 -11.57
C TYR A 49 -1.04 -5.92 -11.09
N ALA A 50 -0.72 -5.48 -9.88
CA ALA A 50 -1.17 -4.19 -9.36
C ALA A 50 -0.64 -3.03 -10.22
N GLY A 51 0.64 -3.05 -10.57
CA GLY A 51 1.27 -2.04 -11.44
C GLY A 51 0.71 -2.02 -12.88
N SER A 52 0.18 -3.15 -13.36
CA SER A 52 -0.47 -3.26 -14.69
C SER A 52 -1.99 -3.07 -14.67
N GLY A 53 -2.58 -2.67 -13.52
CA GLY A 53 -4.02 -2.44 -13.37
C GLY A 53 -4.88 -3.72 -13.36
N ARG A 54 -4.27 -4.89 -13.26
CA ARG A 54 -4.97 -6.19 -13.20
C ARG A 54 -5.40 -6.49 -11.75
N LEU A 55 -6.39 -5.77 -11.28
CA LEU A 55 -6.73 -5.68 -9.86
C LEU A 55 -7.21 -7.01 -9.26
N ILE A 56 -7.98 -7.81 -9.99
CA ILE A 56 -8.49 -9.11 -9.51
C ILE A 56 -7.34 -10.10 -9.30
N GLU A 57 -6.43 -10.16 -10.27
CA GLU A 57 -5.28 -11.05 -10.23
C GLU A 57 -4.26 -10.59 -9.18
N ALA A 58 -4.08 -9.27 -9.02
CA ALA A 58 -3.24 -8.70 -7.97
C ALA A 58 -3.73 -9.11 -6.57
N HIS A 59 -5.02 -8.92 -6.29
CA HIS A 59 -5.63 -9.32 -5.03
C HIS A 59 -5.44 -10.82 -4.75
N ALA A 60 -5.71 -11.67 -5.74
CA ALA A 60 -5.57 -13.12 -5.58
C ALA A 60 -4.12 -13.54 -5.28
N ALA A 61 -3.15 -12.95 -5.99
CA ALA A 61 -1.74 -13.27 -5.80
C ALA A 61 -1.20 -12.76 -4.45
N LEU A 62 -1.54 -11.53 -4.04
CA LEU A 62 -1.15 -10.98 -2.73
C LEU A 62 -1.79 -11.77 -1.58
N THR A 63 -3.05 -12.16 -1.71
CA THR A 63 -3.73 -13.02 -0.72
C THR A 63 -3.00 -14.36 -0.60
N ARG A 64 -2.65 -14.98 -1.73
CA ARG A 64 -1.91 -16.25 -1.71
C ARG A 64 -0.54 -16.11 -1.03
N ALA A 65 0.18 -15.01 -1.25
CA ALA A 65 1.45 -14.73 -0.59
C ALA A 65 1.30 -14.69 0.93
N VAL A 66 0.27 -13.99 1.43
CA VAL A 66 -0.02 -13.85 2.87
C VAL A 66 -0.50 -15.17 3.49
N ASP A 67 -1.26 -15.99 2.74
CA ASP A 67 -1.72 -17.30 3.21
C ASP A 67 -0.55 -18.29 3.34
N LEU A 68 0.38 -18.28 2.37
CA LEU A 68 1.57 -19.14 2.39
C LEU A 68 2.57 -18.74 3.47
N SER A 69 2.72 -17.45 3.72
CA SER A 69 3.62 -16.93 4.74
C SER A 69 2.95 -15.81 5.55
N PRO A 70 2.22 -16.17 6.64
CA PRO A 70 1.50 -15.20 7.47
C PRO A 70 2.38 -14.12 8.11
N ASP A 71 3.68 -14.37 8.25
CA ASP A 71 4.66 -13.44 8.83
C ASP A 71 5.47 -12.70 7.74
N PHE A 72 5.07 -12.81 6.49
CA PHE A 72 5.63 -12.00 5.40
C PHE A 72 5.03 -10.59 5.44
N HIS A 73 5.60 -9.77 6.33
CA HIS A 73 5.04 -8.47 6.72
C HIS A 73 4.87 -7.50 5.55
N ILE A 74 5.81 -7.47 4.60
CA ILE A 74 5.70 -6.60 3.42
C ILE A 74 4.54 -7.02 2.50
N ALA A 75 4.33 -8.32 2.28
CA ALA A 75 3.20 -8.81 1.49
C ALA A 75 1.86 -8.47 2.17
N ARG A 76 1.80 -8.58 3.50
CA ARG A 76 0.63 -8.20 4.30
C ARG A 76 0.37 -6.71 4.23
N PHE A 77 1.40 -5.89 4.32
CA PHE A 77 1.27 -4.44 4.13
C PHE A 77 0.70 -4.12 2.74
N GLN A 78 1.29 -4.70 1.70
CA GLN A 78 0.90 -4.46 0.30
C GLN A 78 -0.54 -4.91 0.03
N LEU A 79 -0.96 -6.07 0.56
CA LEU A 79 -2.35 -6.52 0.43
C LEU A 79 -3.33 -5.53 1.07
N GLY A 80 -3.05 -5.08 2.29
CA GLY A 80 -3.91 -4.09 2.94
C GLY A 80 -3.89 -2.73 2.25
N PHE A 81 -2.75 -2.30 1.71
CA PHE A 81 -2.65 -1.07 0.93
C PHE A 81 -3.47 -1.17 -0.38
N PHE A 82 -3.37 -2.31 -1.05
CA PHE A 82 -4.20 -2.61 -2.22
C PHE A 82 -5.70 -2.57 -1.88
N GLN A 83 -6.11 -3.20 -0.79
CA GLN A 83 -7.50 -3.18 -0.31
C GLN A 83 -7.97 -1.74 -0.01
N LEU A 84 -7.14 -0.94 0.65
CA LEU A 84 -7.47 0.47 0.92
C LEU A 84 -7.69 1.26 -0.38
N THR A 85 -6.77 1.16 -1.34
CA THR A 85 -6.86 1.87 -2.62
C THR A 85 -8.00 1.36 -3.51
N SER A 86 -8.48 0.13 -3.26
CA SER A 86 -9.67 -0.44 -3.90
C SER A 86 -10.98 -0.09 -3.18
N GLY A 87 -10.94 0.76 -2.14
CA GLY A 87 -12.13 1.16 -1.37
C GLY A 87 -12.57 0.17 -0.29
N GLU A 88 -11.74 -0.83 0.02
CA GLU A 88 -12.04 -1.88 0.99
C GLU A 88 -11.38 -1.60 2.35
N SER A 89 -11.65 -0.44 2.95
CA SER A 89 -11.01 0.03 4.18
C SER A 89 -11.11 -0.97 5.34
N ASP A 90 -12.26 -1.59 5.53
CA ASP A 90 -12.46 -2.58 6.60
C ASP A 90 -11.60 -3.84 6.42
N ASN A 91 -11.41 -4.28 5.17
CA ASN A 91 -10.53 -5.40 4.86
C ASN A 91 -9.07 -5.02 5.07
N ALA A 92 -8.66 -3.82 4.66
CA ALA A 92 -7.33 -3.28 4.89
C ALA A 92 -6.98 -3.27 6.40
N LEU A 93 -7.88 -2.76 7.25
CA LEU A 93 -7.71 -2.72 8.70
C LEU A 93 -7.52 -4.12 9.30
N LYS A 94 -8.31 -5.11 8.86
CA LYS A 94 -8.18 -6.51 9.30
C LYS A 94 -6.87 -7.12 8.85
N THR A 95 -6.47 -6.88 7.61
CA THR A 95 -5.22 -7.38 7.03
C THR A 95 -4.02 -6.83 7.79
N TRP A 96 -4.01 -5.55 8.13
CA TRP A 96 -2.91 -4.90 8.85
C TRP A 96 -2.85 -5.19 10.35
N ALA A 97 -3.90 -5.75 10.96
CA ALA A 97 -3.94 -5.96 12.42
C ALA A 97 -2.72 -6.73 12.97
N ARG A 98 -2.16 -7.66 12.20
CA ARG A 98 -0.94 -8.39 12.60
C ARG A 98 0.33 -7.52 12.62
N LEU A 99 0.37 -6.44 11.86
CA LEU A 99 1.52 -5.52 11.83
C LEU A 99 1.63 -4.68 13.10
N ASP A 100 0.60 -4.64 13.93
CA ASP A 100 0.63 -3.99 15.26
C ASP A 100 1.63 -4.65 16.21
N GLY A 101 1.99 -5.91 15.98
CA GLY A 101 3.01 -6.64 16.74
C GLY A 101 4.45 -6.28 16.40
N LEU A 102 4.69 -5.52 15.32
CA LEU A 102 6.03 -5.08 14.94
C LEU A 102 6.58 -4.03 15.92
N PRO A 103 7.90 -3.84 15.99
CA PRO A 103 8.52 -2.76 16.76
C PRO A 103 7.91 -1.39 16.42
N LYS A 104 7.92 -0.46 17.40
CA LYS A 104 7.30 0.86 17.23
C LYS A 104 7.98 1.74 16.17
N ASP A 105 9.23 1.46 15.87
CA ASP A 105 10.07 2.10 14.86
C ASP A 105 10.15 1.32 13.54
N ASN A 106 9.41 0.22 13.41
CA ASN A 106 9.29 -0.48 12.13
C ASN A 106 8.45 0.34 11.15
N TYR A 107 9.01 0.66 9.99
CA TYR A 107 8.39 1.54 9.00
C TYR A 107 7.01 1.05 8.50
N LEU A 108 6.82 -0.27 8.36
CA LEU A 108 5.51 -0.83 7.95
C LEU A 108 4.42 -0.53 8.98
N ARG A 109 4.76 -0.68 10.28
CA ARG A 109 3.84 -0.34 11.35
C ARG A 109 3.51 1.14 11.36
N VAL A 110 4.50 2.00 11.16
CA VAL A 110 4.33 3.46 11.13
C VAL A 110 3.48 3.87 9.94
N PHE A 111 3.71 3.32 8.75
CA PHE A 111 2.85 3.56 7.59
C PHE A 111 1.40 3.14 7.84
N VAL A 112 1.19 1.97 8.47
CA VAL A 112 -0.17 1.52 8.82
C VAL A 112 -0.85 2.50 9.78
N ILE A 113 -0.14 3.08 10.74
CA ILE A 113 -0.69 4.11 11.63
C ILE A 113 -1.11 5.34 10.80
N GLY A 114 -0.26 5.85 9.93
CA GLY A 114 -0.58 6.96 9.03
C GLY A 114 -1.79 6.69 8.14
N LEU A 115 -1.86 5.50 7.53
CA LEU A 115 -2.99 5.11 6.68
C LEU A 115 -4.30 4.91 7.48
N ARG A 116 -4.22 4.54 8.75
CA ARG A 116 -5.39 4.52 9.65
C ARG A 116 -5.90 5.93 9.97
N HIS A 117 -5.00 6.90 10.11
CA HIS A 117 -5.37 8.32 10.22
C HIS A 117 -6.03 8.81 8.92
N LEU A 118 -5.53 8.41 7.75
CA LEU A 118 -6.16 8.72 6.47
C LEU A 118 -7.60 8.20 6.38
N ILE A 119 -7.86 6.95 6.83
CA ILE A 119 -9.21 6.37 6.86
C ILE A 119 -10.17 7.15 7.76
N ARG A 120 -9.65 7.85 8.80
CA ARG A 120 -10.44 8.65 9.73
C ARG A 120 -10.51 10.13 9.37
N ASP A 121 -9.98 10.52 8.22
CA ASP A 121 -9.86 11.92 7.78
C ASP A 121 -9.00 12.81 8.72
N GLU A 122 -8.09 12.18 9.47
CA GLU A 122 -7.12 12.82 10.35
C GLU A 122 -5.85 13.14 9.54
N LEU A 123 -5.94 14.16 8.66
CA LEU A 123 -4.96 14.36 7.58
C LEU A 123 -3.59 14.86 8.09
N GLU A 124 -3.57 15.69 9.13
CA GLU A 124 -2.33 16.20 9.74
C GLU A 124 -1.53 15.07 10.41
N GLU A 125 -2.22 14.18 11.14
CA GLU A 125 -1.64 13.01 11.78
C GLU A 125 -1.18 11.99 10.71
N CYS A 126 -1.96 11.82 9.66
CA CYS A 126 -1.57 10.99 8.51
C CYS A 126 -0.26 11.49 7.91
N LEU A 127 -0.16 12.78 7.59
CA LEU A 127 1.05 13.40 7.04
C LEU A 127 2.27 13.14 7.92
N ALA A 128 2.14 13.41 9.24
CA ALA A 128 3.22 13.26 10.20
C ALA A 128 3.73 11.79 10.26
N GLU A 129 2.83 10.82 10.35
CA GLU A 129 3.21 9.41 10.44
C GLU A 129 3.77 8.87 9.12
N LEU A 130 3.25 9.28 7.95
CA LEU A 130 3.82 8.88 6.66
C LEU A 130 5.24 9.42 6.48
N GLN A 131 5.49 10.70 6.81
CA GLN A 131 6.84 11.28 6.76
C GLN A 131 7.80 10.57 7.72
N ARG A 132 7.34 10.25 8.93
CA ARG A 132 8.12 9.48 9.91
C ARG A 132 8.44 8.08 9.38
N GLY A 133 7.46 7.38 8.81
CA GLY A 133 7.66 6.06 8.21
C GLY A 133 8.68 6.07 7.07
N MET A 134 8.62 7.10 6.21
CA MET A 134 9.60 7.28 5.13
C MET A 134 11.01 7.50 5.66
N SER A 135 11.17 8.23 6.76
CA SER A 135 12.48 8.44 7.39
C SER A 135 13.08 7.18 8.04
N LEU A 136 12.24 6.21 8.38
CA LEU A 136 12.63 4.91 8.96
C LEU A 136 12.82 3.81 7.91
N ASN A 137 12.34 4.02 6.68
CA ASN A 137 12.37 3.03 5.62
C ASN A 137 13.66 3.15 4.80
N GLU A 138 14.65 2.37 5.14
CA GLU A 138 15.91 2.22 4.39
C GLU A 138 15.89 1.01 3.45
N ASP A 139 15.00 0.04 3.71
CA ASP A 139 14.99 -1.28 3.05
C ASP A 139 14.17 -1.31 1.76
N ASN A 140 13.09 -0.52 1.67
CA ASN A 140 12.13 -0.57 0.55
C ASN A 140 11.78 0.84 0.06
N LEU A 141 12.74 1.48 -0.59
CA LEU A 141 12.58 2.85 -1.10
C LEU A 141 11.42 3.04 -2.09
N PRO A 142 11.07 2.07 -2.97
CA PRO A 142 9.89 2.18 -3.82
C PRO A 142 8.60 2.47 -3.03
N LEU A 143 8.44 1.89 -1.83
CA LEU A 143 7.28 2.14 -0.99
C LEU A 143 7.18 3.59 -0.50
N ASN A 144 8.31 4.29 -0.39
CA ASN A 144 8.31 5.72 -0.07
C ASN A 144 7.65 6.56 -1.18
N ASN A 145 7.75 6.12 -2.45
CA ASN A 145 7.06 6.80 -3.55
C ASN A 145 5.54 6.70 -3.43
N ASP A 146 5.02 5.54 -3.02
CA ASP A 146 3.59 5.35 -2.79
C ASP A 146 3.10 6.26 -1.66
N MET A 147 3.85 6.34 -0.56
CA MET A 147 3.52 7.23 0.57
C MET A 147 3.62 8.70 0.17
N GLN A 148 4.62 9.07 -0.64
CA GLN A 148 4.78 10.43 -1.15
C GLN A 148 3.61 10.86 -2.05
N LEU A 149 3.06 9.94 -2.83
CA LEU A 149 1.86 10.22 -3.64
C LEU A 149 0.66 10.58 -2.74
N ILE A 150 0.44 9.84 -1.65
CA ILE A 150 -0.62 10.17 -0.68
C ILE A 150 -0.36 11.54 -0.07
N ILE A 151 0.85 11.83 0.40
CA ILE A 151 1.23 13.12 0.97
C ILE A 151 0.93 14.26 0.00
N THR A 152 1.28 14.10 -1.26
CA THR A 152 1.03 15.11 -2.29
C THR A 152 -0.47 15.40 -2.46
N GLN A 153 -1.33 14.41 -2.26
CA GLN A 153 -2.78 14.58 -2.38
C GLN A 153 -3.42 15.19 -1.14
N ILE A 154 -2.97 14.82 0.05
CA ILE A 154 -3.57 15.32 1.29
C ILE A 154 -3.09 16.72 1.66
N THR A 155 -1.88 17.14 1.24
CA THR A 155 -1.32 18.46 1.57
C THR A 155 -2.25 19.62 1.20
N PRO A 156 -2.78 19.74 -0.03
CA PRO A 156 -3.70 20.84 -0.37
C PRO A 156 -5.02 20.78 0.42
N LEU A 157 -5.45 19.59 0.86
CA LEU A 157 -6.66 19.44 1.67
C LEU A 157 -6.42 19.98 3.10
N ILE A 158 -5.25 19.73 3.68
CA ILE A 158 -4.85 20.27 4.97
C ILE A 158 -4.81 21.80 4.91
N GLU A 159 -4.20 22.38 3.86
CA GLU A 159 -4.12 23.83 3.67
C GLU A 159 -5.52 24.45 3.51
N ALA A 160 -6.42 23.81 2.78
CA ALA A 160 -7.79 24.27 2.63
C ALA A 160 -8.56 24.25 3.96
N GLN A 161 -8.42 23.20 4.77
CA GLN A 161 -9.03 23.10 6.09
C GLN A 161 -8.49 24.17 7.06
N ALA A 162 -7.19 24.48 7.00
CA ALA A 162 -6.58 25.54 7.82
C ALA A 162 -7.15 26.93 7.47
N ASN A 163 -7.25 27.24 6.18
CA ASN A 163 -7.80 28.51 5.70
C ASN A 163 -9.29 28.69 6.06
N GLU A 164 -10.07 27.59 6.06
CA GLU A 164 -11.48 27.63 6.50
C GLU A 164 -11.62 27.89 8.00
N LYS A 165 -10.73 27.31 8.82
CA LYS A 165 -10.69 27.56 10.28
C LYS A 165 -10.34 29.01 10.60
N GLU A 166 -9.41 29.62 9.87
CA GLU A 166 -9.00 31.01 10.04
C GLU A 166 -10.07 32.02 9.55
N SER A 167 -10.88 31.66 8.55
CA SER A 167 -11.89 32.53 7.97
C SER A 167 -13.22 32.55 8.72
N LYS A 168 -13.47 31.65 9.68
CA LYS A 168 -14.68 31.66 10.51
C LYS A 168 -14.48 32.58 11.72
N PRO A 169 -15.26 33.68 11.88
CA PRO A 169 -15.28 34.45 13.10
C PRO A 169 -15.80 33.58 14.26
N ALA A 170 -15.14 33.70 15.42
CA ALA A 170 -15.53 33.01 16.65
C ALA A 170 -16.98 33.34 17.02
N GLY A 171 -17.89 32.41 16.86
CA GLY A 171 -19.29 32.53 17.32
C GLY A 171 -20.32 32.01 16.32
N ASP A 172 -20.42 30.72 16.19
CA ASP A 172 -21.72 30.04 15.98
C ASP A 172 -21.55 28.52 16.24
N ASP A 173 -22.13 28.08 17.37
CA ASP A 173 -22.32 26.67 17.70
C ASP A 173 -23.46 26.12 16.84
N GLY A 174 -23.16 25.46 15.74
CA GLY A 174 -24.26 24.87 14.96
C GLY A 174 -23.86 24.02 13.75
N LYS A 175 -23.90 22.71 13.96
CA LYS A 175 -23.91 21.63 12.96
C LYS A 175 -22.55 21.22 12.38
N GLN A 176 -22.00 20.15 12.95
CA GLN A 176 -21.14 19.20 12.27
C GLN A 176 -21.86 18.69 11.01
N SER A 177 -21.46 19.17 9.85
CA SER A 177 -21.70 18.48 8.60
C SER A 177 -20.65 17.36 8.51
N THR A 178 -21.10 16.12 8.56
CA THR A 178 -20.30 14.94 8.25
C THR A 178 -19.72 15.11 6.84
N PRO A 179 -18.40 14.99 6.66
CA PRO A 179 -17.82 14.92 5.32
C PRO A 179 -18.36 13.67 4.63
N ASP A 180 -18.74 13.82 3.38
CA ASP A 180 -19.19 12.72 2.53
C ASP A 180 -18.10 11.64 2.48
N GLU A 181 -18.40 10.41 2.91
CA GLU A 181 -17.49 9.25 2.85
C GLU A 181 -16.96 8.96 1.43
N ALA A 182 -17.59 9.53 0.41
CA ALA A 182 -17.19 9.44 -0.98
C ALA A 182 -15.91 10.24 -1.32
N SER A 183 -15.45 11.17 -0.46
CA SER A 183 -14.44 12.15 -0.85
C SER A 183 -13.02 11.59 -0.91
N LEU A 184 -12.55 10.89 0.11
CA LEU A 184 -11.17 10.38 0.15
C LEU A 184 -10.97 9.09 -0.65
N THR A 185 -11.94 8.19 -0.59
CA THR A 185 -11.95 6.97 -1.40
C THR A 185 -12.00 7.30 -2.90
N SER A 186 -12.73 8.35 -3.30
CA SER A 186 -12.79 8.78 -4.70
C SER A 186 -11.49 9.41 -5.19
N ILE A 187 -10.74 10.09 -4.33
CA ILE A 187 -9.42 10.66 -4.66
C ILE A 187 -8.41 9.53 -4.92
N LEU A 188 -8.39 8.50 -4.08
CA LEU A 188 -7.52 7.33 -4.26
C LEU A 188 -7.92 6.49 -5.49
N LEU A 189 -9.21 6.37 -5.80
CA LEU A 189 -9.72 5.67 -6.98
C LEU A 189 -9.44 6.41 -8.30
N GLN A 190 -9.37 7.74 -8.32
CA GLN A 190 -9.01 8.51 -9.51
C GLN A 190 -7.56 8.29 -9.93
N GLN A 191 -6.65 7.94 -9.03
CA GLN A 191 -5.25 7.69 -9.37
C GLN A 191 -5.02 6.35 -10.04
N SER A 192 -5.75 5.31 -9.67
CA SER A 192 -5.63 4.00 -10.32
C SER A 192 -5.98 4.05 -11.83
N ASN A 193 -6.75 5.09 -12.25
CA ASN A 193 -7.12 5.31 -13.64
C ASN A 193 -6.17 6.24 -14.43
N GLN A 194 -5.25 6.96 -13.78
CA GLN A 194 -4.34 7.89 -14.47
C GLN A 194 -2.96 7.29 -14.78
N THR A 195 -2.60 6.15 -14.21
CA THR A 195 -1.34 5.44 -14.51
C THR A 195 -1.45 4.45 -15.67
N SER A 196 -2.60 4.43 -16.39
CA SER A 196 -2.86 3.54 -17.53
C SER A 196 -2.83 4.26 -18.89
N HIS A 197 -1.86 5.18 -19.09
CA HIS A 197 -1.56 5.73 -20.42
C HIS A 197 -0.06 5.83 -20.63
#